data_b63f51e2f5555509ad770145ce884d44
#
_entry.id   b63f51e2f5555509ad770145ce884d44
#
_cell.length_a   1.000
_cell.length_b   1.000
_cell.length_c   1.000
_cell.angle_alpha   90.00
_cell.angle_beta   90.00
_cell.angle_gamma   90.00
#
_symmetry.space_group_name_H-M   'P 1'
#
loop_
_entity.id
_entity.type
_entity.pdbx_description
1 polymer ?
#
loop_
_entity_poly.entity_id
_entity_poly.type
_entity_poly.pdbx_seq_one_letter_code
_entity_poly.pdbx_strand_id
1 'polypeptide(L)'
;MAKKQKSVFLMSRIIQQLKYQFSAGGMYIKLLFVNTAIFILFGVFITVFKLMLWDTSQIXSLKDIFSLYSEPIELISHPWGILTYMFMHHDFWHLFGNMXILFFIGRLFEDSLGPKRMLSTYIIGGIFGAVIHLLATNAFPLLRXNGFPITLGASASVMAIFSAIGFYSPNREIHLFGVLKVRLIVLTVIYLLLDFLRLSSLDNVAHFAHLGGALWGFIFVFNLKKGKDLSSWFDKLVTQLVSLFNLKKRIKIVNSKKKKPKFKTYKNQNPPKDDYSYNENKKKRQEKVDQILDKIKDSGYESLTKAEKDFLFDASKNI
;
A
#
# COMPACT_ATOMS: atom_id res chain seq x y z
N MET A 1 0.71 -24.21 34.59
CA MET A 1 0.11 -24.52 33.28
C MET A 1 -0.73 -23.37 32.73
N ALA A 2 -1.63 -22.77 33.48
CA ALA A 2 -2.52 -21.67 33.02
C ALA A 2 -1.79 -20.46 32.41
N LYS A 3 -0.65 -20.02 32.97
CA LYS A 3 0.12 -18.87 32.48
C LYS A 3 0.72 -19.12 31.08
N LYS A 4 1.20 -20.36 30.83
CA LYS A 4 1.75 -20.79 29.54
C LYS A 4 0.65 -20.87 28.46
N GLN A 5 -0.54 -21.36 28.85
CA GLN A 5 -1.70 -21.46 27.94
C GLN A 5 -2.23 -20.07 27.54
N LYS A 6 -2.25 -19.13 28.49
CA LYS A 6 -2.66 -17.73 28.24
C LYS A 6 -1.69 -17.01 27.30
N SER A 7 -0.36 -17.25 27.42
CA SER A 7 0.65 -16.65 26.54
C SER A 7 0.55 -17.20 25.10
N VAL A 8 0.34 -18.52 24.94
CA VAL A 8 0.16 -19.15 23.62
C VAL A 8 -1.10 -18.61 22.93
N PHE A 9 -2.20 -18.45 23.67
CA PHE A 9 -3.46 -17.89 23.14
C PHE A 9 -3.27 -16.43 22.70
N LEU A 10 -2.60 -15.61 23.52
CA LEU A 10 -2.30 -14.22 23.17
C LEU A 10 -1.44 -14.13 21.90
N MET A 11 -0.39 -14.95 21.82
CA MET A 11 0.51 -15.03 20.66
C MET A 11 -0.28 -15.39 19.38
N SER A 12 -1.16 -16.39 19.46
CA SER A 12 -1.96 -16.81 18.29
C SER A 12 -2.89 -15.69 17.80
N ARG A 13 -3.49 -14.93 18.72
CA ARG A 13 -4.34 -13.77 18.37
C ARG A 13 -3.53 -12.66 17.71
N ILE A 14 -2.33 -12.35 18.22
CA ILE A 14 -1.44 -11.35 17.63
C ILE A 14 -1.06 -11.76 16.20
N ILE A 15 -0.64 -13.01 16.00
CA ILE A 15 -0.27 -13.54 14.68
C ILE A 15 -1.46 -13.46 13.71
N GLN A 16 -2.66 -13.84 14.16
CA GLN A 16 -3.88 -13.74 13.33
C GLN A 16 -4.17 -12.29 12.95
N GLN A 17 -4.03 -11.36 13.90
CA GLN A 17 -4.26 -9.94 13.66
C GLN A 17 -3.23 -9.36 12.67
N LEU A 18 -1.96 -9.71 12.82
CA LEU A 18 -0.90 -9.30 11.87
C LEU A 18 -1.17 -9.85 10.47
N LYS A 19 -1.53 -11.13 10.36
CA LYS A 19 -1.91 -11.74 9.07
C LYS A 19 -3.12 -11.05 8.44
N TYR A 20 -4.12 -10.73 9.24
CA TYR A 20 -5.29 -9.98 8.78
C TYR A 20 -4.89 -8.59 8.27
N GLN A 21 -4.10 -7.84 9.05
CA GLN A 21 -3.63 -6.51 8.65
C GLN A 21 -2.80 -6.56 7.35
N PHE A 22 -1.94 -7.56 7.21
CA PHE A 22 -1.14 -7.74 5.99
C PHE A 22 -2.01 -8.09 4.77
N SER A 23 -3.00 -8.98 4.94
CA SER A 23 -3.83 -9.44 3.83
C SER A 23 -4.90 -8.44 3.43
N ALA A 24 -5.57 -7.83 4.41
CA ALA A 24 -6.67 -6.88 4.21
C ALA A 24 -6.19 -5.42 4.12
N GLY A 25 -5.03 -5.13 4.67
CA GLY A 25 -4.43 -3.80 4.67
C GLY A 25 -4.00 -3.35 3.27
N GLY A 26 -3.98 -2.05 3.08
CA GLY A 26 -3.53 -1.43 1.85
C GLY A 26 -2.05 -1.68 1.53
N MET A 27 -1.61 -1.19 0.38
CA MET A 27 -0.21 -1.33 -0.04
C MET A 27 0.74 -0.61 0.93
N TYR A 28 0.34 0.55 1.48
CA TYR A 28 1.16 1.25 2.47
C TYR A 28 1.42 0.36 3.70
N ILE A 29 0.40 -0.39 4.16
CA ILE A 29 0.57 -1.34 5.28
C ILE A 29 1.56 -2.45 4.90
N LYS A 30 1.47 -2.98 3.69
CA LYS A 30 2.40 -4.02 3.21
C LYS A 30 3.85 -3.51 3.16
N LEU A 31 4.04 -2.27 2.70
CA LEU A 31 5.36 -1.63 2.69
C LEU A 31 5.90 -1.43 4.12
N LEU A 32 5.04 -1.01 5.08
CA LEU A 32 5.42 -0.94 6.49
C LEU A 32 5.90 -2.29 7.01
N PHE A 33 5.12 -3.36 6.75
CA PHE A 33 5.49 -4.71 7.18
C PHE A 33 6.81 -5.18 6.57
N VAL A 34 7.02 -4.94 5.26
CA VAL A 34 8.24 -5.36 4.57
C VAL A 34 9.46 -4.65 5.17
N ASN A 35 9.42 -3.32 5.30
CA ASN A 35 10.53 -2.54 5.87
C ASN A 35 10.84 -2.96 7.31
N THR A 36 9.79 -3.10 8.14
CA THR A 36 9.94 -3.52 9.54
C THR A 36 10.49 -4.95 9.64
N ALA A 37 10.00 -5.87 8.82
CA ALA A 37 10.46 -7.26 8.82
C ALA A 37 11.94 -7.36 8.43
N ILE A 38 12.36 -6.62 7.40
CA ILE A 38 13.76 -6.57 6.97
C ILE A 38 14.65 -6.01 8.10
N PHE A 39 14.22 -4.92 8.73
CA PHE A 39 14.95 -4.31 9.84
C PHE A 39 15.11 -5.29 11.03
N ILE A 40 14.02 -5.97 11.42
CA ILE A 40 14.05 -6.96 12.50
C ILE A 40 14.97 -8.13 12.13
N LEU A 41 14.86 -8.64 10.90
CA LEU A 41 15.67 -9.76 10.43
C LEU A 41 17.16 -9.43 10.54
N PHE A 42 17.59 -8.28 10.01
CA PHE A 42 18.98 -7.84 10.12
C PHE A 42 19.40 -7.59 11.57
N GLY A 43 18.52 -6.98 12.39
CA GLY A 43 18.76 -6.75 13.81
C GLY A 43 19.00 -8.04 14.58
N VAL A 44 18.15 -9.04 14.38
CA VAL A 44 18.29 -10.38 14.99
C VAL A 44 19.59 -11.03 14.53
N PHE A 45 19.87 -10.98 13.23
CA PHE A 45 21.08 -11.57 12.66
C PHE A 45 22.34 -10.97 13.29
N ILE A 46 22.43 -9.65 13.32
CA ILE A 46 23.55 -8.91 13.93
C ILE A 46 23.71 -9.28 15.43
N THR A 47 22.58 -9.34 16.15
CA THR A 47 22.57 -9.68 17.58
C THR A 47 23.12 -11.10 17.81
N VAL A 48 22.68 -12.08 17.03
CA VAL A 48 23.16 -13.46 17.13
C VAL A 48 24.68 -13.53 16.88
N PHE A 49 25.17 -12.87 15.84
CA PHE A 49 26.61 -12.83 15.52
C PHE A 49 27.42 -12.24 16.68
N LYS A 50 26.94 -11.14 17.28
CA LYS A 50 27.60 -10.51 18.45
C LYS A 50 27.63 -11.45 19.65
N LEU A 51 26.51 -12.12 19.93
CA LEU A 51 26.42 -13.06 21.07
C LEU A 51 27.34 -14.27 20.89
N MET A 52 27.56 -14.71 19.65
CA MET A 52 28.46 -15.82 19.32
C MET A 52 29.93 -15.39 19.21
N LEU A 53 30.24 -14.11 19.44
CA LEU A 53 31.58 -13.51 19.27
C LEU A 53 32.15 -13.75 17.86
N TRP A 54 31.29 -13.90 16.87
CA TRP A 54 31.70 -14.02 15.47
C TRP A 54 32.15 -12.64 14.94
N ASP A 55 33.01 -12.62 13.95
CA ASP A 55 33.51 -11.38 13.38
C ASP A 55 32.36 -10.51 12.82
N THR A 56 32.07 -9.43 13.53
CA THR A 56 30.98 -8.51 13.14
C THR A 56 31.38 -7.56 12.00
N SER A 57 32.67 -7.49 11.62
CA SER A 57 33.10 -6.70 10.48
C SER A 57 32.42 -7.17 9.19
N GLN A 58 32.21 -8.47 9.06
CA GLN A 58 31.52 -9.08 7.91
C GLN A 58 30.02 -8.77 7.86
N ILE A 59 29.48 -8.42 8.97
CA ILE A 59 28.04 -8.08 9.03
C ILE A 59 27.75 -6.59 8.76
N UNK A 60 28.47 -5.94 9.05
CA UNK A 60 28.42 -4.77 8.78
C UNK A 60 28.41 -4.60 7.48
N SER A 61 29.33 -5.25 6.85
CA SER A 61 29.36 -5.40 5.39
C SER A 61 28.09 -6.01 4.77
N LEU A 62 27.34 -6.85 5.48
CA LEU A 62 26.09 -7.40 4.96
C LEU A 62 24.99 -6.35 4.77
N LYS A 63 24.88 -5.35 5.65
CA LYS A 63 23.98 -4.22 5.42
C LYS A 63 24.43 -3.43 4.20
N ASP A 64 25.74 -3.20 4.08
CA ASP A 64 26.33 -2.42 3.00
C ASP A 64 26.08 -3.10 1.64
N ILE A 65 26.16 -4.44 1.57
CA ILE A 65 25.85 -5.22 0.34
C ILE A 65 24.46 -4.83 -0.24
N PHE A 66 23.48 -4.55 0.63
CA PHE A 66 22.12 -4.18 0.20
C PHE A 66 21.90 -2.67 0.13
N SER A 67 22.93 -1.88 0.43
CA SER A 67 22.87 -0.42 0.41
C SER A 67 23.28 0.13 -0.96
N LEU A 68 23.07 1.42 -1.15
CA LEU A 68 23.45 2.13 -2.39
C LEU A 68 24.87 2.64 -2.25
N TYR A 69 25.79 2.07 -3.01
CA TYR A 69 27.17 2.55 -3.14
C TYR A 69 27.20 3.74 -4.11
N SER A 70 27.81 4.84 -3.70
CA SER A 70 27.96 6.03 -4.57
C SER A 70 29.22 5.97 -5.42
N GLU A 71 30.20 5.14 -5.04
CA GLU A 71 31.40 4.89 -5.84
C GLU A 71 31.06 4.04 -7.07
N PRO A 72 31.42 4.47 -8.30
CA PRO A 72 31.01 3.77 -9.52
C PRO A 72 31.45 2.30 -9.60
N ILE A 73 32.66 1.97 -9.16
CA ILE A 73 33.18 0.58 -9.20
C ILE A 73 32.38 -0.30 -8.25
N GLU A 74 32.13 0.18 -7.03
CA GLU A 74 31.35 -0.55 -6.04
C GLU A 74 29.89 -0.69 -6.46
N LEU A 75 29.34 0.33 -7.11
CA LEU A 75 27.97 0.28 -7.65
C LEU A 75 27.84 -0.80 -8.73
N ILE A 76 28.83 -0.92 -9.61
CA ILE A 76 28.83 -1.98 -10.65
C ILE A 76 28.89 -3.37 -10.00
N SER A 77 29.61 -3.51 -8.90
CA SER A 77 29.74 -4.76 -8.14
C SER A 77 28.45 -5.09 -7.36
N HIS A 78 27.66 -4.08 -6.99
CA HIS A 78 26.46 -4.20 -6.17
C HIS A 78 25.24 -3.47 -6.82
N PRO A 79 24.90 -3.80 -8.09
CA PRO A 79 23.89 -3.02 -8.82
C PRO A 79 22.48 -3.12 -8.22
N TRP A 80 22.20 -4.20 -7.48
CA TRP A 80 20.92 -4.35 -6.76
C TRP A 80 20.72 -3.27 -5.70
N GLY A 81 21.80 -2.63 -5.22
CA GLY A 81 21.75 -1.53 -4.24
C GLY A 81 20.81 -0.41 -4.65
N ILE A 82 20.69 -0.13 -5.97
CA ILE A 82 19.76 0.87 -6.50
C ILE A 82 18.30 0.57 -6.08
N LEU A 83 17.96 -0.71 -5.89
CA LEU A 83 16.62 -1.14 -5.52
C LEU A 83 16.52 -1.50 -4.02
N THR A 84 17.53 -2.16 -3.48
CA THR A 84 17.43 -2.74 -2.13
C THR A 84 17.62 -1.72 -1.02
N TYR A 85 18.38 -0.66 -1.26
CA TYR A 85 18.69 0.35 -0.26
C TYR A 85 17.46 0.96 0.41
N MET A 86 16.36 1.09 -0.36
CA MET A 86 15.11 1.71 0.10
C MET A 86 14.34 0.87 1.13
N PHE A 87 14.82 -0.35 1.41
CA PHE A 87 14.26 -1.24 2.44
C PHE A 87 15.19 -1.39 3.65
N MET A 88 16.42 -0.85 3.58
CA MET A 88 17.41 -0.93 4.65
C MET A 88 17.33 0.29 5.56
N HIS A 89 17.62 0.13 6.85
CA HIS A 89 17.63 1.24 7.81
C HIS A 89 18.79 1.12 8.77
N HIS A 90 19.42 2.26 9.11
CA HIS A 90 20.55 2.32 10.04
C HIS A 90 20.15 1.85 11.44
N ASP A 91 19.10 2.45 11.98
CA ASP A 91 18.68 2.29 13.36
C ASP A 91 17.16 2.42 13.50
N PHE A 92 16.69 2.22 14.72
CA PHE A 92 15.28 2.26 15.05
C PHE A 92 14.61 3.61 14.74
N TRP A 93 15.29 4.72 15.07
CA TRP A 93 14.69 6.05 14.85
C TRP A 93 14.58 6.40 13.37
N HIS A 94 15.55 5.96 12.58
CA HIS A 94 15.53 6.09 11.12
C HIS A 94 14.37 5.30 10.53
N LEU A 95 14.18 4.04 10.94
CA LEU A 95 13.01 3.24 10.54
C LEU A 95 11.70 3.90 11.00
N PHE A 96 11.61 4.25 12.27
CA PHE A 96 10.39 4.80 12.88
C PHE A 96 9.95 6.09 12.17
N GLY A 97 10.86 7.00 11.90
CA GLY A 97 10.58 8.25 11.19
C GLY A 97 10.01 7.99 9.79
N ASN A 98 10.65 7.10 9.03
CA ASN A 98 10.17 6.72 7.70
C ASN A 98 8.79 6.08 7.76
N MET A 99 8.61 5.16 8.67
CA MET A 99 7.34 4.44 8.81
C MET A 99 6.22 5.34 9.34
N UNK A 100 6.53 6.39 9.99
CA UNK A 100 5.76 7.19 10.40
C UNK A 100 5.23 7.85 9.44
N ILE A 101 5.98 8.55 8.69
CA ILE A 101 5.48 9.34 7.56
C ILE A 101 4.71 8.45 6.57
N LEU A 102 5.28 7.30 6.23
CA LEU A 102 4.64 6.36 5.29
C LEU A 102 3.24 5.93 5.75
N PHE A 103 3.02 5.76 7.04
CA PHE A 103 1.71 5.37 7.57
C PHE A 103 0.65 6.45 7.30
N PHE A 104 0.95 7.69 7.67
CA PHE A 104 -0.03 8.79 7.52
C PHE A 104 -0.18 9.23 6.07
N ILE A 105 0.93 9.51 5.41
CA ILE A 105 0.94 10.07 4.05
C ILE A 105 0.61 8.98 3.03
N GLY A 106 1.11 7.76 3.25
CA GLY A 106 0.82 6.61 2.40
C GLY A 106 -0.66 6.26 2.37
N ARG A 107 -1.33 6.34 3.53
CA ARG A 107 -2.78 6.17 3.60
C ARG A 107 -3.51 7.22 2.73
N LEU A 108 -3.15 8.51 2.89
CA LEU A 108 -3.76 9.59 2.09
C LEU A 108 -3.53 9.38 0.59
N PHE A 109 -2.32 8.96 0.22
CA PHE A 109 -1.96 8.66 -1.16
C PHE A 109 -2.82 7.51 -1.70
N GLU A 110 -2.88 6.40 -0.97
CA GLU A 110 -3.59 5.19 -1.43
C GLU A 110 -5.10 5.43 -1.53
N ASP A 111 -5.69 6.17 -0.59
CA ASP A 111 -7.11 6.58 -0.63
C ASP A 111 -7.42 7.41 -1.89
N SER A 112 -6.45 8.20 -2.37
CA SER A 112 -6.64 9.11 -3.51
C SER A 112 -6.26 8.49 -4.86
N LEU A 113 -5.20 7.69 -4.90
CA LEU A 113 -4.55 7.25 -6.14
C LEU A 113 -4.49 5.72 -6.31
N GLY A 114 -4.80 4.98 -5.24
CA GLY A 114 -4.90 3.52 -5.26
C GLY A 114 -3.61 2.77 -4.96
N PRO A 115 -3.73 1.47 -4.59
CA PRO A 115 -2.60 0.67 -4.12
C PRO A 115 -1.56 0.34 -5.19
N LYS A 116 -1.93 0.23 -6.45
CA LYS A 116 -0.96 -0.04 -7.53
C LYS A 116 -0.02 1.14 -7.70
N ARG A 117 -0.58 2.36 -7.83
CA ARG A 117 0.22 3.58 -7.93
C ARG A 117 1.07 3.82 -6.68
N MET A 118 0.61 3.39 -5.52
CA MET A 118 1.37 3.45 -4.27
C MET A 118 2.68 2.66 -4.39
N LEU A 119 2.61 1.39 -4.82
CA LEU A 119 3.80 0.55 -4.99
C LEU A 119 4.73 1.11 -6.06
N SER A 120 4.19 1.49 -7.22
CA SER A 120 5.01 2.02 -8.31
C SER A 120 5.68 3.34 -7.94
N THR A 121 4.97 4.24 -7.23
CA THR A 121 5.55 5.52 -6.79
C THR A 121 6.66 5.29 -5.76
N TYR A 122 6.48 4.34 -4.83
CA TYR A 122 7.50 3.97 -3.86
C TYR A 122 8.77 3.47 -4.55
N ILE A 123 8.63 2.48 -5.45
CA ILE A 123 9.79 1.83 -6.10
C ILE A 123 10.49 2.79 -7.08
N ILE A 124 9.72 3.39 -8.00
CA ILE A 124 10.30 4.28 -9.03
C ILE A 124 10.86 5.56 -8.36
N GLY A 125 10.16 6.08 -7.36
CA GLY A 125 10.63 7.24 -6.57
C GLY A 125 11.94 6.97 -5.85
N GLY A 126 12.07 5.78 -5.25
CA GLY A 126 13.34 5.35 -4.65
C GLY A 126 14.45 5.25 -5.69
N ILE A 127 14.20 4.60 -6.83
CA ILE A 127 15.18 4.48 -7.92
C ILE A 127 15.58 5.89 -8.42
N PHE A 128 14.61 6.77 -8.63
CA PHE A 128 14.85 8.14 -9.10
C PHE A 128 15.69 8.93 -8.07
N GLY A 129 15.37 8.75 -6.78
CA GLY A 129 16.15 9.31 -5.69
C GLY A 129 17.61 8.81 -5.70
N ALA A 130 17.80 7.50 -5.87
CA ALA A 130 19.12 6.90 -6.01
C ALA A 130 19.91 7.54 -7.17
N VAL A 131 19.28 7.65 -8.36
CA VAL A 131 19.93 8.24 -9.55
C VAL A 131 20.37 9.68 -9.28
N ILE A 132 19.48 10.51 -8.71
CA ILE A 132 19.82 11.93 -8.41
C ILE A 132 20.95 11.99 -7.37
N HIS A 133 20.90 11.12 -6.34
CA HIS A 133 21.97 11.06 -5.33
C HIS A 133 23.31 10.66 -5.95
N LEU A 134 23.34 9.64 -6.80
CA LEU A 134 24.55 9.21 -7.50
C LEU A 134 25.14 10.31 -8.37
N LEU A 135 24.30 11.00 -9.15
CA LEU A 135 24.71 12.10 -10.00
C LEU A 135 25.31 13.24 -9.14
N ALA A 136 24.63 13.61 -8.05
CA ALA A 136 25.08 14.68 -7.15
C ALA A 136 26.42 14.33 -6.47
N THR A 137 26.52 13.11 -5.92
CA THR A 137 27.72 12.67 -5.21
C THR A 137 28.93 12.66 -6.16
N ASN A 138 28.75 12.25 -7.39
CA ASN A 138 29.84 12.22 -8.37
C ASN A 138 30.15 13.59 -8.95
N ALA A 139 29.16 14.49 -9.02
CA ALA A 139 29.35 15.87 -9.53
C ALA A 139 29.96 16.83 -8.47
N PHE A 140 29.59 16.68 -7.20
CA PHE A 140 29.96 17.63 -6.15
C PHE A 140 31.02 17.05 -5.22
N PRO A 141 32.31 17.53 -5.27
CA PRO A 141 33.40 17.00 -4.43
C PRO A 141 33.09 17.07 -2.92
N LEU A 142 32.34 18.08 -2.46
CA LEU A 142 31.98 18.22 -1.04
C LEU A 142 31.28 16.96 -0.52
N LEU A 143 30.43 16.31 -1.32
CA LEU A 143 29.64 15.17 -0.88
C LEU A 143 30.43 13.88 -0.68
N ARG A 144 31.75 13.93 -1.02
CA ARG A 144 32.71 12.83 -0.85
C ARG A 144 34.03 13.24 -0.17
N UNK A 145 33.75 14.12 0.54
CA UNK A 145 34.68 14.55 1.15
C UNK A 145 35.25 13.71 1.97
N ASN A 146 34.54 12.98 2.74
CA ASN A 146 34.91 11.91 3.67
C ASN A 146 34.94 10.53 3.02
N GLY A 147 35.07 10.44 1.72
CA GLY A 147 34.91 9.21 0.94
C GLY A 147 33.52 9.12 0.32
N PHE A 148 33.32 8.15 -0.58
CA PHE A 148 32.02 7.91 -1.21
C PHE A 148 31.01 7.41 -0.17
N PRO A 149 29.86 8.08 -0.01
CA PRO A 149 28.87 7.63 0.97
C PRO A 149 28.19 6.32 0.54
N ILE A 150 27.87 5.52 1.54
CA ILE A 150 26.99 4.37 1.40
C ILE A 150 25.64 4.79 1.95
N THR A 151 24.61 4.75 1.11
CA THR A 151 23.27 5.30 1.43
C THR A 151 22.25 4.18 1.59
N LEU A 152 21.38 4.33 2.60
CA LEU A 152 20.29 3.40 2.85
C LEU A 152 19.12 4.13 3.52
N GLY A 153 17.90 3.67 3.26
CA GLY A 153 16.68 4.24 3.83
C GLY A 153 15.52 4.33 2.85
N ALA A 154 14.32 4.18 3.38
CA ALA A 154 13.08 4.34 2.61
C ALA A 154 12.76 5.80 2.24
N SER A 155 13.53 6.76 2.76
CA SER A 155 13.17 8.18 2.78
C SER A 155 12.94 8.78 1.39
N ALA A 156 13.74 8.42 0.39
CA ALA A 156 13.53 8.88 -1.00
C ALA A 156 12.18 8.39 -1.56
N SER A 157 11.85 7.12 -1.31
CA SER A 157 10.54 6.53 -1.69
C SER A 157 9.38 7.22 -0.95
N VAL A 158 9.57 7.47 0.35
CA VAL A 158 8.58 8.17 1.18
C VAL A 158 8.39 9.61 0.70
N MET A 159 9.47 10.30 0.32
CA MET A 159 9.42 11.65 -0.24
C MET A 159 8.70 11.69 -1.59
N ALA A 160 8.86 10.64 -2.41
CA ALA A 160 8.12 10.54 -3.67
C ALA A 160 6.61 10.45 -3.41
N ILE A 161 6.19 9.65 -2.44
CA ILE A 161 4.78 9.52 -2.05
C ILE A 161 4.27 10.83 -1.45
N PHE A 162 5.05 11.45 -0.55
CA PHE A 162 4.68 12.70 0.11
C PHE A 162 4.50 13.84 -0.92
N SER A 163 5.49 14.03 -1.78
CA SER A 163 5.46 15.02 -2.85
C SER A 163 4.25 14.77 -3.78
N ALA A 164 4.07 13.53 -4.21
CA ALA A 164 2.95 13.17 -5.10
C ALA A 164 1.61 13.57 -4.51
N ILE A 165 1.30 13.17 -3.26
CA ILE A 165 -0.01 13.50 -2.67
C ILE A 165 -0.11 14.99 -2.33
N GLY A 166 0.99 15.65 -1.95
CA GLY A 166 1.03 17.09 -1.71
C GLY A 166 0.67 17.91 -2.93
N PHE A 167 1.19 17.53 -4.11
CA PHE A 167 0.87 18.19 -5.37
C PHE A 167 -0.45 17.71 -5.99
N TYR A 168 -0.89 16.48 -5.67
CA TYR A 168 -2.18 15.96 -6.15
C TYR A 168 -3.35 16.67 -5.47
N SER A 169 -3.30 16.76 -4.15
CA SER A 169 -4.37 17.33 -3.30
C SER A 169 -3.83 18.49 -2.44
N PRO A 170 -3.41 19.61 -3.07
CA PRO A 170 -2.68 20.69 -2.36
C PRO A 170 -3.47 21.34 -1.23
N ASN A 171 -4.79 21.44 -1.38
CA ASN A 171 -5.65 22.10 -0.41
C ASN A 171 -6.19 21.16 0.68
N ARG A 172 -5.84 19.85 0.60
CA ARG A 172 -6.24 18.89 1.64
C ARG A 172 -5.61 19.27 2.96
N GLU A 173 -6.45 19.47 3.98
CA GLU A 173 -6.00 19.78 5.34
C GLU A 173 -5.73 18.50 6.12
N ILE A 174 -4.65 18.50 6.87
CA ILE A 174 -4.35 17.46 7.85
C ILE A 174 -4.16 18.12 9.22
N HIS A 175 -4.50 17.36 10.26
CA HIS A 175 -4.40 17.84 11.64
C HIS A 175 -3.11 17.31 12.27
N LEU A 176 -2.07 18.16 12.30
CA LEU A 176 -0.82 17.82 13.00
C LEU A 176 -1.12 17.77 14.50
N PHE A 177 -0.72 16.66 15.13
CA PHE A 177 -0.93 16.42 16.57
C PHE A 177 -2.41 16.56 16.99
N GLY A 178 -3.34 16.41 16.02
CA GLY A 178 -4.79 16.51 16.29
C GLY A 178 -5.33 17.93 16.44
N VAL A 179 -4.48 18.96 16.43
CA VAL A 179 -4.86 20.35 16.74
C VAL A 179 -4.58 21.30 15.58
N LEU A 180 -3.37 21.29 15.04
CA LEU A 180 -2.94 22.28 14.05
C LEU A 180 -3.36 21.87 12.63
N LYS A 181 -4.30 22.62 12.05
CA LYS A 181 -4.73 22.43 10.65
C LYS A 181 -3.68 23.00 9.71
N VAL A 182 -3.11 22.15 8.87
CA VAL A 182 -2.12 22.58 7.87
C VAL A 182 -2.48 21.95 6.51
N ARG A 183 -2.38 22.74 5.46
CA ARG A 183 -2.55 22.25 4.08
C ARG A 183 -1.39 21.36 3.70
N LEU A 184 -1.69 20.28 3.03
CA LEU A 184 -0.71 19.26 2.66
C LEU A 184 0.42 19.85 1.80
N ILE A 185 0.09 20.77 0.89
CA ILE A 185 1.11 21.43 0.05
C ILE A 185 2.11 22.24 0.90
N VAL A 186 1.64 22.91 1.96
CA VAL A 186 2.51 23.70 2.83
C VAL A 186 3.56 22.82 3.49
N LEU A 187 3.13 21.67 4.03
CA LEU A 187 4.04 20.69 4.64
C LEU A 187 5.04 20.13 3.61
N THR A 188 4.55 19.85 2.40
CA THR A 188 5.41 19.34 1.31
C THR A 188 6.49 20.36 0.98
N VAL A 189 6.10 21.64 0.79
CA VAL A 189 7.05 22.70 0.44
C VAL A 189 8.06 22.95 1.57
N ILE A 190 7.58 22.98 2.84
CA ILE A 190 8.47 23.15 4.00
C ILE A 190 9.51 22.02 4.03
N TYR A 191 9.07 20.77 3.89
CA TYR A 191 9.98 19.62 3.94
C TYR A 191 11.03 19.69 2.81
N LEU A 192 10.58 19.98 1.59
CA LEU A 192 11.50 20.13 0.44
C LEU A 192 12.50 21.27 0.64
N LEU A 193 12.04 22.38 1.21
CA LEU A 193 12.90 23.53 1.50
C LEU A 193 13.96 23.18 2.56
N LEU A 194 13.56 22.45 3.61
CA LEU A 194 14.51 22.01 4.65
C LEU A 194 15.59 21.07 4.07
N ASP A 195 15.23 20.14 3.20
CA ASP A 195 16.18 19.28 2.51
C ASP A 195 17.10 20.11 1.58
N PHE A 196 16.51 21.06 0.84
CA PHE A 196 17.29 21.94 -0.06
C PHE A 196 18.32 22.77 0.69
N LEU A 197 17.94 23.34 1.84
CA LEU A 197 18.84 24.15 2.66
C LEU A 197 19.99 23.32 3.28
N ARG A 198 19.82 21.99 3.34
CA ARG A 198 20.83 21.08 3.90
C ARG A 198 21.64 20.33 2.85
N LEU A 199 21.54 20.70 1.56
CA LEU A 199 22.26 20.01 0.48
C LEU A 199 23.79 19.98 0.68
N SER A 200 24.34 20.98 1.36
CA SER A 200 25.77 21.07 1.66
C SER A 200 26.13 20.54 3.05
N SER A 201 25.17 20.00 3.81
CA SER A 201 25.47 19.45 5.14
C SER A 201 26.14 18.07 5.01
N LEU A 202 26.98 17.74 5.98
CA LEU A 202 27.66 16.45 6.07
C LEU A 202 27.09 15.64 7.26
N ASP A 203 25.76 15.66 7.38
CA ASP A 203 25.02 15.04 8.48
C ASP A 203 24.63 13.57 8.21
N ASN A 204 25.22 12.95 7.20
CA ASN A 204 24.94 11.57 6.77
C ASN A 204 23.50 11.36 6.27
N VAL A 205 22.79 12.44 5.92
CA VAL A 205 21.45 12.36 5.32
C VAL A 205 21.56 12.57 3.81
N ALA A 206 20.92 11.70 3.04
CA ALA A 206 21.00 11.75 1.59
C ALA A 206 19.96 12.75 1.01
N HIS A 207 20.13 14.04 1.29
CA HIS A 207 19.19 15.11 0.88
C HIS A 207 18.93 15.11 -0.63
N PHE A 208 19.95 14.84 -1.46
CA PHE A 208 19.77 14.72 -2.90
C PHE A 208 18.86 13.55 -3.27
N ALA A 209 18.91 12.43 -2.52
CA ALA A 209 18.00 11.31 -2.75
C ALA A 209 16.55 11.70 -2.41
N HIS A 210 16.35 12.45 -1.32
CA HIS A 210 15.03 12.97 -0.93
C HIS A 210 14.43 13.87 -2.01
N LEU A 211 15.21 14.85 -2.47
CA LEU A 211 14.76 15.77 -3.52
C LEU A 211 14.52 15.03 -4.85
N GLY A 212 15.35 14.01 -5.15
CA GLY A 212 15.14 13.14 -6.32
C GLY A 212 13.83 12.38 -6.24
N GLY A 213 13.57 11.76 -5.10
CA GLY A 213 12.28 11.09 -4.84
C GLY A 213 11.10 12.04 -4.99
N ALA A 214 11.20 13.21 -4.34
CA ALA A 214 10.16 14.24 -4.41
C ALA A 214 9.93 14.75 -5.84
N LEU A 215 11.00 14.92 -6.60
CA LEU A 215 10.91 15.29 -8.03
C LEU A 215 10.15 14.24 -8.83
N TRP A 216 10.41 12.95 -8.61
CA TRP A 216 9.60 11.89 -9.23
C TRP A 216 8.13 12.04 -8.85
N GLY A 217 7.81 12.22 -7.58
CA GLY A 217 6.42 12.38 -7.11
C GLY A 217 5.70 13.53 -7.80
N PHE A 218 6.39 14.67 -7.96
CA PHE A 218 5.87 15.83 -8.71
C PHE A 218 5.65 15.50 -10.19
N ILE A 219 6.66 14.94 -10.87
CA ILE A 219 6.58 14.57 -12.31
C ILE A 219 5.44 13.59 -12.55
N PHE A 220 5.32 12.57 -11.68
CA PHE A 220 4.25 11.56 -11.78
C PHE A 220 2.87 12.22 -11.74
N VAL A 221 2.63 13.06 -10.74
CA VAL A 221 1.30 13.69 -10.55
C VAL A 221 1.03 14.74 -11.62
N PHE A 222 2.02 15.51 -12.01
CA PHE A 222 1.88 16.51 -13.10
C PHE A 222 1.40 15.84 -14.39
N ASN A 223 1.97 14.69 -14.75
CA ASN A 223 1.56 13.92 -15.92
C ASN A 223 0.21 13.23 -15.70
N LEU A 224 -0.02 12.71 -14.49
CA LEU A 224 -1.30 12.05 -14.17
C LEU A 224 -2.48 13.02 -14.32
N LYS A 225 -2.32 14.28 -13.90
CA LYS A 225 -3.35 15.32 -14.08
C LYS A 225 -3.61 15.64 -15.55
N LYS A 226 -2.66 15.34 -16.44
CA LYS A 226 -2.81 15.46 -17.90
C LYS A 226 -3.30 14.16 -18.55
N GLY A 227 -3.75 13.18 -17.76
CA GLY A 227 -4.26 11.91 -18.25
C GLY A 227 -3.17 10.89 -18.61
N LYS A 228 -1.90 11.15 -18.29
CA LYS A 228 -0.77 10.26 -18.59
C LYS A 228 -0.25 9.59 -17.33
N ASP A 229 -0.55 8.31 -17.14
CA ASP A 229 -0.07 7.53 -16.00
C ASP A 229 1.31 6.94 -16.29
N LEU A 230 2.36 7.61 -15.78
CA LEU A 230 3.75 7.18 -15.95
C LEU A 230 4.09 5.90 -15.17
N SER A 231 3.22 5.46 -14.25
CA SER A 231 3.46 4.25 -13.46
C SER A 231 2.89 2.98 -14.13
N SER A 232 2.07 3.10 -15.16
CA SER A 232 1.31 2.00 -15.74
C SER A 232 2.19 0.87 -16.32
N TRP A 233 3.36 1.20 -16.87
CA TRP A 233 4.31 0.19 -17.35
C TRP A 233 4.85 -0.69 -16.23
N PHE A 234 5.12 -0.08 -15.07
CA PHE A 234 5.60 -0.80 -13.89
C PHE A 234 4.53 -1.76 -13.36
N ASP A 235 3.27 -1.34 -13.34
CA ASP A 235 2.16 -2.20 -12.95
C ASP A 235 2.02 -3.42 -13.86
N LYS A 236 2.23 -3.23 -15.18
CA LYS A 236 2.24 -4.34 -16.16
C LYS A 236 3.40 -5.29 -15.88
N LEU A 237 4.61 -4.73 -15.63
CA LEU A 237 5.79 -5.53 -15.29
C LEU A 237 5.54 -6.37 -14.04
N VAL A 238 5.05 -5.76 -12.95
CA VAL A 238 4.74 -6.47 -11.70
C VAL A 238 3.70 -7.56 -11.94
N THR A 239 2.66 -7.26 -12.70
CA THR A 239 1.60 -8.24 -13.02
C THR A 239 2.17 -9.43 -13.78
N GLN A 240 3.04 -9.18 -14.76
CA GLN A 240 3.72 -10.24 -15.52
C GLN A 240 4.61 -11.11 -14.61
N LEU A 241 5.44 -10.47 -13.77
CA LEU A 241 6.30 -11.20 -12.82
C LEU A 241 5.48 -12.08 -11.88
N VAL A 242 4.40 -11.53 -11.29
CA VAL A 242 3.50 -12.29 -10.41
C VAL A 242 2.87 -13.46 -11.16
N SER A 243 2.50 -13.28 -12.43
CA SER A 243 1.90 -14.34 -13.24
C SER A 243 2.88 -15.49 -13.49
N LEU A 244 4.18 -15.22 -13.64
CA LEU A 244 5.20 -16.24 -13.80
C LEU A 244 5.31 -17.13 -12.55
N PHE A 245 5.19 -16.56 -11.36
CA PHE A 245 5.21 -17.33 -10.10
C PHE A 245 3.90 -18.06 -9.83
N ASN A 246 2.76 -17.57 -10.37
CA ASN A 246 1.44 -18.19 -10.21
C ASN A 246 1.16 -19.31 -11.23
N LEU A 247 2.08 -19.61 -12.15
CA LEU A 247 1.92 -20.69 -13.14
C LEU A 247 1.70 -22.07 -12.49
N LYS A 248 2.17 -22.28 -11.26
CA LYS A 248 1.92 -23.52 -10.50
C LYS A 248 0.50 -23.62 -9.91
N LYS A 249 -0.26 -22.53 -9.87
CA LYS A 249 -1.67 -22.51 -9.48
C LYS A 249 -2.61 -22.43 -10.70
N ARG A 250 -2.18 -22.88 -11.88
CA ARG A 250 -3.18 -23.31 -12.86
C ARG A 250 -3.92 -24.49 -12.22
N ILE A 251 -4.98 -24.15 -11.51
CA ILE A 251 -6.00 -25.12 -11.12
C ILE A 251 -6.21 -26.00 -12.34
N LYS A 252 -5.83 -27.29 -12.26
CA LYS A 252 -6.43 -28.28 -13.13
C LYS A 252 -7.93 -28.08 -13.01
N ILE A 253 -8.52 -27.33 -13.93
CA ILE A 253 -9.93 -27.47 -14.16
C ILE A 253 -10.05 -28.91 -14.61
N VAL A 254 -10.19 -29.79 -13.64
CA VAL A 254 -10.74 -31.11 -13.91
C VAL A 254 -12.03 -30.77 -14.64
N ASN A 255 -12.06 -31.08 -15.91
CA ASN A 255 -13.29 -31.10 -16.68
C ASN A 255 -14.18 -32.17 -16.05
N SER A 256 -14.64 -31.92 -14.83
CA SER A 256 -15.88 -32.54 -14.42
C SER A 256 -16.86 -32.00 -15.46
N LYS A 257 -17.31 -32.88 -16.33
CA LYS A 257 -18.56 -32.68 -17.06
C LYS A 257 -19.64 -32.48 -15.96
N LYS A 258 -19.64 -31.29 -15.31
CA LYS A 258 -20.77 -30.89 -14.52
C LYS A 258 -21.93 -30.90 -15.51
N LYS A 259 -22.75 -31.95 -15.45
CA LYS A 259 -24.09 -31.87 -15.97
C LYS A 259 -24.60 -30.50 -15.58
N LYS A 260 -24.75 -29.62 -16.56
CA LYS A 260 -25.34 -28.29 -16.33
C LYS A 260 -26.54 -28.53 -15.43
N PRO A 261 -26.65 -27.93 -14.27
CA PRO A 261 -27.90 -28.04 -13.52
C PRO A 261 -28.96 -27.63 -14.52
N LYS A 262 -29.91 -28.52 -14.75
CA LYS A 262 -31.12 -28.16 -15.49
C LYS A 262 -31.79 -27.11 -14.61
N PHE A 263 -31.45 -25.86 -14.82
CA PHE A 263 -32.26 -24.77 -14.34
C PHE A 263 -33.66 -25.05 -14.90
N LYS A 264 -34.58 -25.47 -14.06
CA LYS A 264 -35.97 -25.37 -14.39
C LYS A 264 -36.22 -23.89 -14.61
N THR A 265 -36.19 -23.46 -15.84
CA THR A 265 -36.70 -22.15 -16.21
C THR A 265 -38.18 -22.19 -15.79
N TYR A 266 -38.47 -21.52 -14.68
CA TYR A 266 -39.84 -21.16 -14.41
C TYR A 266 -40.21 -20.21 -15.53
N LYS A 267 -40.89 -20.78 -16.56
CA LYS A 267 -41.54 -19.98 -17.59
C LYS A 267 -42.49 -19.06 -16.82
N ASN A 268 -42.20 -17.79 -16.82
CA ASN A 268 -43.13 -16.79 -16.36
C ASN A 268 -44.39 -17.01 -17.20
N GLN A 269 -45.46 -17.47 -16.56
CA GLN A 269 -46.65 -17.91 -17.29
C GLN A 269 -47.34 -16.78 -18.05
N ASN A 270 -46.97 -15.50 -17.72
CA ASN A 270 -47.46 -14.31 -18.43
C ASN A 270 -46.37 -13.27 -18.49
N PRO A 271 -45.46 -13.28 -19.49
CA PRO A 271 -44.57 -12.12 -19.68
C PRO A 271 -45.44 -10.90 -20.00
N PRO A 272 -45.11 -9.73 -19.42
CA PRO A 272 -45.82 -8.49 -19.76
C PRO A 272 -45.70 -8.22 -21.27
N LYS A 273 -46.81 -7.87 -21.91
CA LYS A 273 -46.86 -7.66 -23.36
C LYS A 273 -46.26 -6.32 -23.81
N ASP A 274 -46.03 -5.42 -22.85
CA ASP A 274 -45.41 -4.08 -23.10
C ASP A 274 -44.83 -3.52 -21.81
N ASP A 275 -44.01 -2.45 -21.94
CA ASP A 275 -43.38 -1.77 -20.82
C ASP A 275 -44.36 -1.12 -19.84
N TYR A 276 -45.54 -0.77 -20.29
CA TYR A 276 -46.59 -0.17 -19.46
C TYR A 276 -47.14 -1.19 -18.46
N SER A 277 -47.49 -2.37 -18.94
CA SER A 277 -48.01 -3.47 -18.08
C SER A 277 -46.95 -3.97 -17.12
N TYR A 278 -45.65 -3.93 -17.51
CA TYR A 278 -44.52 -4.26 -16.60
C TYR A 278 -44.44 -3.26 -15.45
N ASN A 279 -44.45 -1.97 -15.77
CA ASN A 279 -44.33 -0.89 -14.77
C ASN A 279 -45.56 -0.88 -13.81
N GLU A 280 -46.74 -1.13 -14.33
CA GLU A 280 -47.96 -1.25 -13.52
C GLU A 280 -47.90 -2.42 -12.54
N ASN A 281 -47.42 -3.58 -12.99
CA ASN A 281 -47.24 -4.73 -12.12
C ASN A 281 -46.17 -4.50 -11.05
N LYS A 282 -45.08 -3.83 -11.41
CA LYS A 282 -44.04 -3.44 -10.46
C LYS A 282 -44.58 -2.50 -9.38
N LYS A 283 -45.37 -1.50 -9.77
CA LYS A 283 -46.01 -0.57 -8.86
C LYS A 283 -46.97 -1.28 -7.88
N LYS A 284 -47.84 -2.14 -8.40
CA LYS A 284 -48.79 -2.95 -7.57
C LYS A 284 -48.04 -3.84 -6.58
N ARG A 285 -46.90 -4.42 -7.01
CA ARG A 285 -46.08 -5.26 -6.12
C ARG A 285 -45.45 -4.42 -4.99
N GLN A 286 -44.95 -3.22 -5.32
CA GLN A 286 -44.39 -2.33 -4.35
C GLN A 286 -45.45 -1.85 -3.31
N GLU A 287 -46.63 -1.45 -3.78
CA GLU A 287 -47.74 -1.04 -2.91
C GLU A 287 -48.13 -2.17 -1.93
N LYS A 288 -48.11 -3.41 -2.39
CA LYS A 288 -48.40 -4.55 -1.52
C LYS A 288 -47.30 -4.82 -0.49
N VAL A 289 -46.01 -4.61 -0.85
CA VAL A 289 -44.90 -4.68 0.10
C VAL A 289 -45.06 -3.59 1.18
N ASP A 290 -45.37 -2.36 0.76
CA ASP A 290 -45.54 -1.24 1.67
C ASP A 290 -46.70 -1.48 2.66
N GLN A 291 -47.85 -2.00 2.19
CA GLN A 291 -48.99 -2.37 3.05
C GLN A 291 -48.60 -3.42 4.11
N ILE A 292 -47.81 -4.42 3.72
CA ILE A 292 -47.35 -5.45 4.67
C ILE A 292 -46.35 -4.87 5.68
N LEU A 293 -45.46 -3.96 5.25
CA LEU A 293 -44.53 -3.29 6.13
C LEU A 293 -45.25 -2.37 7.14
N ASP A 294 -46.30 -1.67 6.70
CA ASP A 294 -47.14 -0.86 7.62
C ASP A 294 -47.84 -1.77 8.64
N LYS A 295 -48.37 -2.90 8.22
CA LYS A 295 -48.99 -3.90 9.12
C LYS A 295 -47.99 -4.42 10.17
N ILE A 296 -46.71 -4.66 9.76
CA ILE A 296 -45.63 -5.05 10.68
C ILE A 296 -45.40 -3.93 11.71
N LYS A 297 -45.36 -2.68 11.25
CA LYS A 297 -45.09 -1.53 12.09
C LYS A 297 -46.20 -1.37 13.16
N ASP A 298 -47.46 -1.56 12.77
CA ASP A 298 -48.61 -1.33 13.66
C ASP A 298 -48.90 -2.53 14.59
N SER A 299 -48.70 -3.75 14.13
CA SER A 299 -49.14 -4.97 14.82
C SER A 299 -48.11 -6.06 14.98
N GLY A 300 -46.87 -5.78 14.59
CA GLY A 300 -45.75 -6.74 14.69
C GLY A 300 -45.75 -7.85 13.62
N TYR A 301 -44.59 -8.45 13.43
CA TYR A 301 -44.36 -9.50 12.38
C TYR A 301 -45.24 -10.71 12.56
N GLU A 302 -45.63 -11.05 13.79
CA GLU A 302 -46.45 -12.24 14.06
C GLU A 302 -47.92 -12.07 13.64
N SER A 303 -48.36 -10.83 13.37
CA SER A 303 -49.70 -10.56 12.84
C SER A 303 -49.87 -10.92 11.35
N LEU A 304 -48.78 -11.21 10.66
CA LEU A 304 -48.79 -11.56 9.25
C LEU A 304 -49.32 -12.98 9.02
N THR A 305 -50.17 -13.13 8.02
CA THR A 305 -50.58 -14.43 7.51
C THR A 305 -49.39 -15.13 6.83
N LYS A 306 -49.47 -16.43 6.68
CA LYS A 306 -48.48 -17.24 5.98
C LYS A 306 -48.24 -16.70 4.54
N ALA A 307 -49.29 -16.35 3.84
CA ALA A 307 -49.21 -15.81 2.47
C ALA A 307 -48.47 -14.47 2.41
N GLU A 308 -48.64 -13.59 3.41
CA GLU A 308 -47.93 -12.33 3.50
C GLU A 308 -46.44 -12.54 3.82
N LYS A 309 -46.11 -13.48 4.70
CA LYS A 309 -44.69 -13.86 5.01
C LYS A 309 -43.99 -14.41 3.77
N ASP A 310 -44.63 -15.32 3.04
CA ASP A 310 -44.10 -15.90 1.80
C ASP A 310 -43.92 -14.84 0.71
N PHE A 311 -44.88 -13.90 0.58
CA PHE A 311 -44.78 -12.79 -0.38
C PHE A 311 -43.61 -11.85 -0.07
N LEU A 312 -43.40 -11.48 1.20
CA LEU A 312 -42.24 -10.67 1.60
C LEU A 312 -40.93 -11.38 1.31
N PHE A 313 -40.86 -12.67 1.59
CA PHE A 313 -39.66 -13.46 1.33
C PHE A 313 -39.32 -13.48 -0.16
N ASP A 314 -40.33 -13.67 -1.02
CA ASP A 314 -40.14 -13.67 -2.48
C ASP A 314 -39.83 -12.25 -3.00
N ALA A 315 -40.35 -11.22 -2.38
CA ALA A 315 -40.05 -9.83 -2.75
C ALA A 315 -38.58 -9.49 -2.45
N SER A 316 -38.05 -9.97 -1.31
CA SER A 316 -36.66 -9.69 -0.90
C SER A 316 -35.59 -10.34 -1.79
N LYS A 317 -35.93 -11.39 -2.53
CA LYS A 317 -35.01 -12.10 -3.45
C LYS A 317 -34.83 -11.39 -4.80
N ASN A 318 -35.67 -10.43 -5.10
CA ASN A 318 -35.74 -9.79 -6.41
C ASN A 318 -35.44 -8.27 -6.33
N ILE A 319 -34.70 -7.86 -5.28
CA ILE A 319 -34.16 -6.50 -5.14
C ILE A 319 -32.74 -6.42 -5.71
#